data_1451c061628de56b627acd729e37b691
#
_entry.id   1451c061628de56b627acd729e37b691
#
_cell.length_a   1.000
_cell.length_b   1.000
_cell.length_c   1.000
_cell.angle_alpha   90.00
_cell.angle_beta   90.00
_cell.angle_gamma   90.00
#
_symmetry.space_group_name_H-M   'P 1'
#
loop_
_entity.id
_entity.type
_entity.pdbx_description
1 polymer ?
#
loop_
_entity_poly.entity_id
_entity_poly.type
_entity_poly.pdbx_seq_one_letter_code
_entity_poly.pdbx_strand_id
1 'polypeptide(L)'
;MEEKDFFPLFVNVKNKKVLIIGAGKIAYRKAETLLKYGADILVVTKEIREEGFKDLKNIDIKIGEFSENLLENIFMVICATDNKELNEKIYNICDEKNILVNNITSKTDMNCRFGSIINNEEYTLGISAKGNPKKAKELRERLEKIL
;
A
#
# COMPACT_ATOMS: atom_id res chain seq x y z
N MET A 1 -20.02 -8.65 -13.58
CA MET A 1 -19.02 -8.27 -12.55
C MET A 1 -18.68 -6.81 -12.73
N GLU A 2 -18.66 -6.07 -11.65
CA GLU A 2 -18.34 -4.65 -11.71
C GLU A 2 -16.83 -4.43 -11.87
N GLU A 3 -16.44 -3.30 -12.50
CA GLU A 3 -15.05 -2.92 -12.70
C GLU A 3 -14.25 -2.84 -11.40
N LYS A 4 -14.94 -2.64 -10.27
CA LYS A 4 -14.33 -2.46 -8.95
C LYS A 4 -14.15 -3.75 -8.15
N ASP A 5 -14.53 -4.87 -8.72
CA ASP A 5 -14.35 -6.16 -8.06
C ASP A 5 -12.91 -6.62 -8.26
N PHE A 6 -12.22 -6.80 -7.15
CA PHE A 6 -10.82 -7.24 -7.15
C PHE A 6 -10.75 -8.71 -6.79
N PHE A 7 -9.95 -9.44 -7.53
CA PHE A 7 -9.71 -10.85 -7.24
C PHE A 7 -8.86 -10.98 -5.97
N PRO A 8 -9.32 -11.71 -4.95
CA PRO A 8 -8.52 -11.90 -3.75
C PRO A 8 -7.33 -12.81 -4.03
N LEU A 9 -6.16 -12.35 -3.64
CA LEU A 9 -4.89 -13.03 -3.88
C LEU A 9 -3.97 -12.81 -2.69
N PHE A 10 -3.26 -13.86 -2.29
CA PHE A 10 -2.21 -13.75 -1.28
C PHE A 10 -0.85 -13.65 -1.99
N VAL A 11 -0.09 -12.63 -1.62
CA VAL A 11 1.16 -12.30 -2.30
C VAL A 11 2.34 -12.41 -1.34
N ASN A 12 3.39 -13.08 -1.77
CA ASN A 12 4.64 -13.12 -1.02
C ASN A 12 5.46 -11.87 -1.36
N VAL A 13 5.53 -10.93 -0.42
CA VAL A 13 6.28 -9.69 -0.61
C VAL A 13 7.68 -9.72 0.02
N LYS A 14 8.07 -10.84 0.59
CA LYS A 14 9.38 -10.95 1.24
C LYS A 14 10.50 -10.61 0.26
N ASN A 15 11.33 -9.65 0.65
CA ASN A 15 12.44 -9.13 -0.16
C ASN A 15 12.02 -8.51 -1.50
N LYS A 16 10.73 -8.22 -1.67
CA LYS A 16 10.23 -7.50 -2.85
C LYS A 16 10.33 -6.01 -2.62
N LYS A 17 10.76 -5.30 -3.66
CA LYS A 17 10.92 -3.84 -3.58
C LYS A 17 9.59 -3.13 -3.70
N VAL A 18 9.26 -2.36 -2.69
CA VAL A 18 8.04 -1.53 -2.66
C VAL A 18 8.45 -0.08 -2.58
N LEU A 19 7.93 0.72 -3.51
CA LEU A 19 8.17 2.16 -3.56
C LEU A 19 6.94 2.87 -3.02
N ILE A 20 7.13 3.71 -2.00
CA ILE A 20 6.05 4.53 -1.44
C ILE A 20 6.35 5.98 -1.75
N ILE A 21 5.43 6.66 -2.42
CA ILE A 21 5.55 8.08 -2.73
C ILE A 21 4.68 8.86 -1.76
N GLY A 22 5.32 9.63 -0.89
CA GLY A 22 4.66 10.35 0.19
C GLY A 22 4.97 9.75 1.55
N ALA A 23 4.90 10.53 2.60
CA ALA A 23 5.24 10.11 3.96
C ALA A 23 4.31 10.71 5.02
N GLY A 24 3.01 10.62 4.75
CA GLY A 24 1.97 10.96 5.71
C GLY A 24 1.54 9.73 6.51
N LYS A 25 0.46 9.88 7.26
CA LYS A 25 -0.06 8.86 8.16
C LYS A 25 -0.48 7.56 7.45
N ILE A 26 -1.15 7.68 6.30
CA ILE A 26 -1.60 6.51 5.54
C ILE A 26 -0.41 5.76 4.97
N ALA A 27 0.58 6.48 4.43
CA ALA A 27 1.82 5.90 3.94
C ALA A 27 2.53 5.11 5.04
N TYR A 28 2.59 5.68 6.23
CA TYR A 28 3.21 5.06 7.40
C TYR A 28 2.54 3.73 7.76
N ARG A 29 1.21 3.71 7.82
CA ARG A 29 0.47 2.49 8.16
C ARG A 29 0.70 1.37 7.15
N LYS A 30 0.75 1.71 5.87
CA LYS A 30 1.03 0.73 4.82
C LYS A 30 2.47 0.24 4.87
N ALA A 31 3.41 1.13 5.14
CA ALA A 31 4.82 0.76 5.33
C ALA A 31 4.98 -0.20 6.50
N GLU A 32 4.39 0.12 7.64
CA GLU A 32 4.40 -0.74 8.82
C GLU A 32 3.89 -2.15 8.51
N THR A 33 2.74 -2.21 7.83
CA THR A 33 2.14 -3.49 7.46
C THR A 33 3.06 -4.30 6.56
N LEU A 34 3.59 -3.68 5.51
CA LEU A 34 4.46 -4.36 4.55
C LEU A 34 5.77 -4.82 5.17
N LEU A 35 6.32 -4.05 6.12
CA LEU A 35 7.53 -4.45 6.84
C LEU A 35 7.33 -5.73 7.64
N LYS A 36 6.14 -5.92 8.20
CA LYS A 36 5.81 -7.15 8.93
C LYS A 36 5.86 -8.39 8.02
N TYR A 37 5.62 -8.20 6.73
CA TYR A 37 5.68 -9.27 5.75
C TYR A 37 7.02 -9.34 5.00
N GLY A 38 8.01 -8.56 5.42
CA GLY A 38 9.37 -8.66 4.92
C GLY A 38 9.68 -7.90 3.64
N ALA A 39 8.82 -6.96 3.25
CA ALA A 39 9.08 -6.13 2.08
C ALA A 39 10.31 -5.23 2.25
N ASP A 40 10.97 -4.94 1.15
CA ASP A 40 12.09 -4.00 1.08
C ASP A 40 11.53 -2.65 0.60
N ILE A 41 11.48 -1.66 1.49
CA ILE A 41 10.75 -0.43 1.25
C ILE A 41 11.67 0.76 1.01
N LEU A 42 11.40 1.49 -0.07
CA LEU A 42 11.95 2.82 -0.33
C LEU A 42 10.80 3.83 -0.28
N VAL A 43 10.94 4.84 0.55
CA VAL A 43 10.01 5.97 0.61
C VAL A 43 10.65 7.16 -0.09
N VAL A 44 9.92 7.78 -1.02
CA VAL A 44 10.33 9.00 -1.68
C VAL A 44 9.29 10.07 -1.36
N THR A 45 9.71 11.17 -0.76
CA THR A 45 8.80 12.22 -0.31
C THR A 45 9.49 13.57 -0.30
N LYS A 46 8.73 14.64 -0.46
CA LYS A 46 9.25 16.00 -0.31
C LYS A 46 9.52 16.33 1.15
N GLU A 47 8.67 15.82 2.05
CA GLU A 47 8.85 15.99 3.49
C GLU A 47 8.23 14.81 4.23
N ILE A 48 8.76 14.53 5.40
CA ILE A 48 8.21 13.49 6.27
C ILE A 48 7.21 14.15 7.20
N ARG A 49 5.91 13.88 6.98
CA ARG A 49 4.84 14.45 7.81
C ARG A 49 4.49 13.58 9.01
N GLU A 50 4.64 12.29 8.88
CA GLU A 50 4.41 11.35 9.98
C GLU A 50 5.75 11.01 10.64
N GLU A 51 5.92 11.44 11.88
CA GLU A 51 7.19 11.25 12.60
C GLU A 51 7.54 9.80 12.87
N GLY A 52 6.56 8.90 12.89
CA GLY A 52 6.78 7.48 13.07
C GLY A 52 7.76 6.87 12.07
N PHE A 53 7.88 7.47 10.88
CA PHE A 53 8.86 7.01 9.88
C PHE A 53 10.29 7.04 10.40
N LYS A 54 10.61 7.95 11.29
CA LYS A 54 11.95 8.08 11.86
C LYS A 54 12.33 6.90 12.76
N ASP A 55 11.32 6.22 13.28
CA ASP A 55 11.49 5.08 14.18
C ASP A 55 11.41 3.73 13.45
N LEU A 56 11.04 3.72 12.18
CA LEU A 56 10.99 2.49 11.40
C LEU A 56 12.41 2.06 11.01
N LYS A 57 12.67 0.77 11.21
CA LYS A 57 13.92 0.14 10.79
C LYS A 57 13.70 -0.58 9.48
N ASN A 58 14.77 -0.78 8.74
CA ASN A 58 14.76 -1.54 7.48
C ASN A 58 13.97 -0.87 6.37
N ILE A 59 13.91 0.47 6.40
CA ILE A 59 13.40 1.25 5.27
C ILE A 59 14.44 2.27 4.86
N ASP A 60 14.42 2.62 3.58
CA ASP A 60 15.20 3.73 3.05
C ASP A 60 14.25 4.89 2.77
N ILE A 61 14.68 6.11 3.12
CA ILE A 61 13.90 7.32 2.86
C ILE A 61 14.74 8.27 2.03
N LYS A 62 14.21 8.69 0.90
CA LYS A 62 14.83 9.65 0.02
C LYS A 62 13.96 10.91 -0.05
N ILE A 63 14.52 12.04 0.32
CA ILE A 63 13.84 13.32 0.16
C ILE A 63 13.97 13.76 -1.29
N GLY A 64 12.86 13.92 -1.97
CA GLY A 64 12.84 14.25 -3.38
C GLY A 64 11.48 14.04 -4.01
N GLU A 65 11.46 14.04 -5.33
CA GLU A 65 10.25 13.88 -6.11
C GLU A 65 10.23 12.57 -6.89
N PHE A 66 9.04 12.14 -7.28
CA PHE A 66 8.88 10.96 -8.12
C PHE A 66 9.50 11.20 -9.50
N SER A 67 10.17 10.16 -10.02
CA SER A 67 10.59 10.09 -11.41
C SER A 67 10.45 8.65 -11.90
N GLU A 68 10.25 8.46 -13.19
CA GLU A 68 10.02 7.12 -13.75
C GLU A 68 11.19 6.15 -13.55
N ASN A 69 12.42 6.66 -13.47
CA ASN A 69 13.57 5.79 -13.22
C ASN A 69 13.55 5.12 -11.85
N LEU A 70 12.73 5.63 -10.91
CA LEU A 70 12.53 4.98 -9.62
C LEU A 70 11.76 3.66 -9.74
N LEU A 71 11.09 3.44 -10.86
CA LEU A 71 10.26 2.24 -11.07
C LEU A 71 11.06 1.00 -11.50
N GLU A 72 12.35 1.15 -11.75
CA GLU A 72 13.17 0.02 -12.17
C GLU A 72 13.22 -1.04 -11.07
N ASN A 73 12.87 -2.27 -11.42
CA ASN A 73 12.83 -3.43 -10.52
C ASN A 73 11.88 -3.27 -9.31
N ILE A 74 10.88 -2.43 -9.43
CA ILE A 74 9.87 -2.26 -8.38
C ILE A 74 8.74 -3.27 -8.57
N PHE A 75 8.39 -3.96 -7.48
CA PHE A 75 7.29 -4.92 -7.45
C PHE A 75 5.94 -4.23 -7.22
N MET A 76 5.91 -3.23 -6.35
CA MET A 76 4.68 -2.54 -5.97
C MET A 76 4.95 -1.07 -5.68
N VAL A 77 4.02 -0.21 -6.07
CA VAL A 77 4.06 1.23 -5.77
C VAL A 77 2.84 1.61 -4.94
N ILE A 78 3.06 2.46 -3.94
CA ILE A 78 1.97 3.06 -3.18
C ILE A 78 2.01 4.57 -3.42
N CYS A 79 0.96 5.08 -4.07
CA CYS A 79 0.79 6.50 -4.31
C CYS A 79 0.10 7.11 -3.10
N ALA A 80 0.89 7.73 -2.23
CA ALA A 80 0.43 8.19 -0.93
C ALA A 80 0.70 9.68 -0.69
N THR A 81 0.75 10.47 -1.77
CA THR A 81 0.88 11.92 -1.66
C THR A 81 -0.48 12.57 -1.41
N ASP A 82 -0.49 13.82 -1.03
CA ASP A 82 -1.71 14.62 -0.95
C ASP A 82 -2.11 15.24 -2.31
N ASN A 83 -1.30 15.01 -3.34
CA ASN A 83 -1.55 15.49 -4.69
C ASN A 83 -2.26 14.40 -5.52
N LYS A 84 -3.56 14.54 -5.64
CA LYS A 84 -4.41 13.57 -6.35
C LYS A 84 -3.99 13.38 -7.81
N GLU A 85 -3.62 14.46 -8.49
CA GLU A 85 -3.22 14.39 -9.91
C GLU A 85 -1.90 13.63 -10.08
N LEU A 86 -0.96 13.84 -9.18
CA LEU A 86 0.31 13.11 -9.20
C LEU A 86 0.07 11.61 -8.93
N ASN A 87 -0.76 11.29 -7.96
CA ASN A 87 -1.11 9.90 -7.65
C ASN A 87 -1.73 9.20 -8.86
N GLU A 88 -2.64 9.87 -9.56
CA GLU A 88 -3.28 9.35 -10.77
C GLU A 88 -2.28 9.12 -11.89
N LYS A 89 -1.38 10.07 -12.08
CA LYS A 89 -0.31 9.97 -13.09
C LYS A 89 0.59 8.76 -12.82
N ILE A 90 1.00 8.58 -11.57
CA ILE A 90 1.85 7.45 -11.17
C ILE A 90 1.09 6.12 -11.38
N TYR A 91 -0.18 6.09 -11.01
CA TYR A 91 -1.03 4.93 -11.25
C TYR A 91 -1.03 4.54 -12.72
N ASN A 92 -1.29 5.49 -13.62
CA ASN A 92 -1.35 5.22 -15.05
C ASN A 92 -0.03 4.65 -15.59
N ILE A 93 1.08 5.22 -15.17
CA ILE A 93 2.40 4.73 -15.57
C ILE A 93 2.63 3.30 -15.09
N CYS A 94 2.34 3.03 -13.83
CA CYS A 94 2.55 1.72 -13.23
C CYS A 94 1.63 0.65 -13.83
N ASP A 95 0.37 1.00 -14.05
CA ASP A 95 -0.60 0.07 -14.62
C ASP A 95 -0.19 -0.37 -16.03
N GLU A 96 0.27 0.56 -16.86
CA GLU A 96 0.78 0.25 -18.19
C GLU A 96 2.00 -0.69 -18.16
N LYS A 97 2.82 -0.56 -17.13
CA LYS A 97 4.03 -1.38 -16.94
C LYS A 97 3.76 -2.71 -16.21
N ASN A 98 2.51 -2.99 -15.87
CA ASN A 98 2.13 -4.16 -15.08
C ASN A 98 2.82 -4.22 -13.71
N ILE A 99 3.05 -3.06 -13.11
CA ILE A 99 3.53 -2.92 -11.73
C ILE A 99 2.31 -2.82 -10.84
N LEU A 100 2.29 -3.55 -9.73
CA LEU A 100 1.21 -3.41 -8.74
C LEU A 100 1.21 -1.98 -8.20
N VAL A 101 0.05 -1.34 -8.17
CA VAL A 101 -0.06 0.04 -7.69
C VAL A 101 -1.34 0.24 -6.89
N ASN A 102 -1.16 0.80 -5.70
CA ASN A 102 -2.23 1.20 -4.80
C ASN A 102 -2.23 2.73 -4.71
N ASN A 103 -3.40 3.35 -4.81
CA ASN A 103 -3.55 4.80 -4.80
C ASN A 103 -4.50 5.20 -3.68
N ILE A 104 -3.99 5.95 -2.70
CA ILE A 104 -4.76 6.28 -1.50
C ILE A 104 -5.85 7.33 -1.74
N THR A 105 -5.80 8.07 -2.86
CA THR A 105 -6.78 9.14 -3.15
C THR A 105 -7.89 8.69 -4.10
N SER A 106 -7.89 7.44 -4.50
CA SER A 106 -8.89 6.90 -5.43
C SER A 106 -9.33 5.51 -4.98
N LYS A 107 -10.59 5.17 -5.27
CA LYS A 107 -11.11 3.82 -5.06
C LYS A 107 -11.03 2.96 -6.32
N THR A 108 -10.75 3.59 -7.45
CA THR A 108 -10.75 2.95 -8.76
C THR A 108 -9.39 2.95 -9.44
N ASP A 109 -8.59 4.01 -9.25
CA ASP A 109 -7.28 4.15 -9.88
C ASP A 109 -6.21 3.41 -9.09
N MET A 110 -6.35 2.09 -9.05
CA MET A 110 -5.42 1.16 -8.46
C MET A 110 -5.64 -0.21 -9.09
N ASN A 111 -4.61 -1.03 -9.14
CA ASN A 111 -4.72 -2.40 -9.63
C ASN A 111 -4.51 -3.44 -8.53
N CYS A 112 -4.19 -3.01 -7.33
CA CYS A 112 -4.20 -3.86 -6.14
C CYS A 112 -4.79 -3.09 -4.97
N ARG A 113 -5.39 -3.79 -4.04
CA ARG A 113 -6.11 -3.17 -2.93
C ARG A 113 -5.66 -3.79 -1.62
N PHE A 114 -5.40 -2.93 -0.65
CA PHE A 114 -5.16 -3.36 0.72
C PHE A 114 -6.50 -3.57 1.41
N GLY A 115 -6.59 -4.64 2.18
CA GLY A 115 -7.75 -4.91 3.03
C GLY A 115 -7.39 -4.81 4.50
N SER A 116 -8.38 -5.03 5.36
CA SER A 116 -8.13 -5.28 6.77
C SER A 116 -7.62 -6.69 6.93
N ILE A 117 -6.67 -6.90 7.84
CA ILE A 117 -5.97 -8.17 7.98
C ILE A 117 -6.15 -8.74 9.38
N ILE A 118 -6.47 -10.02 9.45
CA ILE A 118 -6.35 -10.81 10.66
C ILE A 118 -5.26 -11.85 10.39
N ASN A 119 -4.26 -11.90 11.25
CA ASN A 119 -3.18 -12.87 11.10
C ASN A 119 -2.90 -13.52 12.45
N ASN A 120 -3.12 -14.82 12.54
CA ASN A 120 -2.81 -15.61 13.72
C ASN A 120 -2.04 -16.88 13.32
N GLU A 121 -1.79 -17.78 14.25
CA GLU A 121 -0.99 -18.98 13.98
C GLU A 121 -1.61 -19.91 12.95
N GLU A 122 -2.93 -19.91 12.82
CA GLU A 122 -3.66 -20.84 11.94
C GLU A 122 -4.13 -20.19 10.65
N TYR A 123 -4.49 -18.89 10.68
CA TYR A 123 -5.17 -18.25 9.57
C TYR A 123 -4.61 -16.88 9.26
N THR A 124 -4.65 -16.53 7.99
CA THR A 124 -4.55 -15.15 7.51
C THR A 124 -5.81 -14.83 6.75
N LEU A 125 -6.53 -13.79 7.18
CA LEU A 125 -7.72 -13.31 6.50
C LEU A 125 -7.47 -11.92 5.96
N GLY A 126 -7.75 -11.73 4.67
CA GLY A 126 -7.79 -10.41 4.06
C GLY A 126 -9.24 -10.03 3.83
N ILE A 127 -9.66 -8.85 4.28
CA ILE A 127 -11.04 -8.39 4.18
C ILE A 127 -11.08 -7.11 3.39
N SER A 128 -11.80 -7.15 2.26
CA SER A 128 -12.08 -5.96 1.47
C SER A 128 -13.59 -5.78 1.40
N ALA A 129 -14.07 -4.59 1.74
CA ALA A 129 -15.48 -4.25 1.68
C ALA A 129 -15.76 -3.33 0.48
N LYS A 130 -15.21 -3.71 -0.67
CA LYS A 130 -15.42 -3.04 -1.97
C LYS A 130 -15.11 -1.53 -1.93
N GLY A 131 -14.01 -1.19 -1.28
CA GLY A 131 -13.56 0.20 -1.19
C GLY A 131 -14.12 0.96 0.02
N ASN A 132 -14.76 0.27 0.97
CA ASN A 132 -15.23 0.87 2.20
C ASN A 132 -14.39 0.36 3.40
N PRO A 133 -13.36 1.10 3.79
CA PRO A 133 -12.45 0.65 4.86
C PRO A 133 -13.13 0.55 6.24
N LYS A 134 -14.14 1.36 6.47
CA LYS A 134 -14.89 1.32 7.73
C LYS A 134 -15.63 -0.01 7.89
N LYS A 135 -16.31 -0.47 6.83
CA LYS A 135 -17.00 -1.76 6.86
C LYS A 135 -16.04 -2.92 6.99
N ALA A 136 -14.90 -2.85 6.32
CA ALA A 136 -13.87 -3.89 6.42
C ALA A 136 -13.34 -3.99 7.86
N LYS A 137 -13.08 -2.85 8.50
CA LYS A 137 -12.63 -2.79 9.88
C LYS A 137 -13.68 -3.35 10.84
N GLU A 138 -14.95 -2.99 10.66
CA GLU A 138 -16.04 -3.48 11.50
C GLU A 138 -16.14 -5.00 11.44
N LEU A 139 -16.07 -5.58 10.24
CA LEU A 139 -16.11 -7.03 10.10
C LEU A 139 -14.87 -7.68 10.72
N ARG A 140 -13.70 -7.11 10.51
CA ARG A 140 -12.47 -7.62 11.13
C ARG A 140 -12.60 -7.68 12.65
N GLU A 141 -13.09 -6.62 13.28
CA GLU A 141 -13.26 -6.58 14.75
C GLU A 141 -14.23 -7.64 15.26
N ARG A 142 -15.31 -7.90 14.50
CA ARG A 142 -16.26 -8.96 14.82
C ARG A 142 -15.64 -10.35 14.71
N LEU A 143 -14.87 -10.58 13.66
CA LEU A 143 -14.23 -11.88 13.42
C LEU A 143 -13.10 -12.14 14.42
N GLU A 144 -12.37 -11.13 14.84
CA GLU A 144 -11.31 -11.25 15.83
C GLU A 144 -11.82 -11.82 17.16
N LYS A 145 -13.10 -11.59 17.47
CA LYS A 145 -13.71 -12.09 18.71
C LYS A 145 -13.97 -13.59 18.70
N ILE A 146 -14.03 -14.20 17.53
CA ILE A 146 -14.35 -15.63 17.39
C ILE A 146 -13.18 -16.48 16.87
N LEU A 147 -12.07 -15.83 16.53
CA LEU A 147 -10.89 -16.55 16.00
C LEU A 147 -9.75 -16.67 17.00
#